data_ee8d9c1844992959bb97f30b28305196
#
_entry.id   ee8d9c1844992959bb97f30b28305196
#
_cell.length_a   1.000
_cell.length_b   1.000
_cell.length_c   1.000
_cell.angle_alpha   90.00
_cell.angle_beta   90.00
_cell.angle_gamma   90.00
#
_symmetry.space_group_name_H-M   'P 1'
#
loop_
_entity.id
_entity.type
_entity.pdbx_description
1 polymer ?
#
loop_
_entity_poly.entity_id
_entity_poly.type
_entity_poly.pdbx_seq_one_letter_code
_entity_poly.pdbx_strand_id
1 'polypeptide(L)'
;MKKAYVVLPLVLLGFALAYFTLMRDQDKPNQATLSDVQKSAKTSPTDEVTSDKALETLIIGDPSARVTIVEYADFKCPNCNKFHQQVGKQLRTDFIDRKLAKIEFRNIPFIASDSRPAAEGTYCANDQKKFVQYHDKVFEFMWTNYYRQDNSKEFDNILTVEKLTELAGEAGLDKTAFNQCLATAKHKSSVDSDLKKSEQDGVTGTPHIIINGKAVVGPQSYSAYKTLLEIALR
;
A
#
# COMPACT_ATOMS: atom_id res chain seq x y z
N MET A 1 10.61 72.63 8.48
CA MET A 1 10.14 71.28 8.10
C MET A 1 10.44 70.24 9.19
N LYS A 2 9.75 70.28 10.33
CA LYS A 2 9.94 69.36 11.47
C LYS A 2 8.64 69.15 12.23
N LYS A 3 7.62 68.58 11.63
CA LYS A 3 6.33 68.27 12.32
C LYS A 3 5.65 66.92 11.90
N ALA A 4 6.39 65.99 11.31
CA ALA A 4 5.78 64.75 10.78
C ALA A 4 6.08 63.45 11.53
N TYR A 5 6.82 63.46 12.64
CA TYR A 5 7.32 62.22 13.26
C TYR A 5 6.66 61.85 14.60
N VAL A 6 5.71 62.63 15.11
CA VAL A 6 5.10 62.38 16.44
C VAL A 6 3.79 61.58 16.38
N VAL A 7 3.11 61.54 15.22
CA VAL A 7 1.77 60.87 15.12
C VAL A 7 1.88 59.39 14.86
N LEU A 8 2.94 58.90 14.19
CA LEU A 8 3.08 57.49 13.81
C LEU A 8 3.24 56.51 14.99
N PRO A 9 4.02 56.79 16.04
CA PRO A 9 4.17 55.88 17.16
C PRO A 9 2.91 55.76 18.04
N LEU A 10 2.06 56.79 18.12
CA LEU A 10 0.83 56.75 18.92
C LEU A 10 -0.25 55.87 18.28
N VAL A 11 -0.35 55.79 16.96
CA VAL A 11 -1.28 54.94 16.22
C VAL A 11 -0.89 53.46 16.39
N LEU A 12 0.42 53.15 16.35
CA LEU A 12 0.88 51.76 16.54
C LEU A 12 0.68 51.25 17.97
N LEU A 13 0.77 52.13 18.98
CA LEU A 13 0.46 51.73 20.38
C LEU A 13 -1.03 51.45 20.59
N GLY A 14 -1.93 52.19 19.93
CA GLY A 14 -3.39 51.94 19.97
C GLY A 14 -3.78 50.61 19.37
N PHE A 15 -3.19 50.19 18.26
CA PHE A 15 -3.42 48.91 17.65
C PHE A 15 -2.88 47.73 18.48
N ALA A 16 -1.73 47.90 19.12
CA ALA A 16 -1.16 46.87 20.00
C ALA A 16 -2.00 46.62 21.24
N LEU A 17 -2.57 47.66 21.84
CA LEU A 17 -3.45 47.56 23.00
C LEU A 17 -4.81 46.94 22.65
N ALA A 18 -5.40 47.28 21.49
CA ALA A 18 -6.64 46.68 21.00
C ALA A 18 -6.46 45.17 20.63
N TYR A 19 -5.33 44.81 20.04
CA TYR A 19 -5.01 43.43 19.74
C TYR A 19 -4.82 42.57 21.00
N PHE A 20 -4.18 43.13 22.03
CA PHE A 20 -3.96 42.43 23.31
C PHE A 20 -5.23 42.22 24.14
N THR A 21 -6.21 43.16 24.07
CA THR A 21 -7.49 42.99 24.74
C THR A 21 -8.39 41.97 24.01
N LEU A 22 -8.33 41.88 22.68
CA LEU A 22 -9.09 40.86 21.91
C LEU A 22 -8.55 39.44 22.07
N MET A 23 -7.25 39.27 22.34
CA MET A 23 -6.62 37.96 22.57
C MET A 23 -6.84 37.44 24.01
N ARG A 24 -7.23 38.29 24.97
CA ARG A 24 -7.34 37.92 26.39
C ARG A 24 -8.66 37.24 26.76
N ASP A 25 -9.64 37.22 25.86
CA ASP A 25 -10.95 36.63 26.09
C ASP A 25 -11.11 35.18 25.57
N GLN A 26 -10.02 34.61 24.99
CA GLN A 26 -10.04 33.23 24.47
C GLN A 26 -9.60 32.15 25.48
N ASP A 27 -9.03 32.53 26.64
CA ASP A 27 -8.51 31.59 27.65
C ASP A 27 -9.41 31.49 28.87
N LYS A 28 -10.71 31.18 28.71
CA LYS A 28 -11.53 30.67 29.82
C LYS A 28 -11.73 29.17 29.63
N PRO A 29 -11.13 28.29 30.45
CA PRO A 29 -11.44 26.88 30.44
C PRO A 29 -12.91 26.66 30.82
N ASN A 30 -13.67 26.05 29.93
CA ASN A 30 -15.03 25.62 30.17
C ASN A 30 -15.02 24.51 31.25
N GLN A 31 -15.28 24.86 32.50
CA GLN A 31 -15.44 23.87 33.56
C GLN A 31 -16.82 23.23 33.42
N ALA A 32 -16.88 22.14 32.67
CA ALA A 32 -18.01 21.23 32.74
C ALA A 32 -17.96 20.51 34.10
N THR A 33 -19.04 20.63 34.90
CA THR A 33 -19.12 19.97 36.20
C THR A 33 -19.41 18.47 36.03
N LEU A 34 -18.92 17.66 36.96
CA LEU A 34 -19.04 16.18 36.96
C LEU A 34 -20.50 15.67 36.86
N SER A 35 -21.50 16.54 37.05
CA SER A 35 -22.91 16.20 36.90
C SER A 35 -23.40 16.13 35.45
N ASP A 36 -22.71 16.78 34.50
CA ASP A 36 -23.11 16.80 33.09
C ASP A 36 -22.58 15.58 32.30
N VAL A 37 -21.58 14.90 32.86
CA VAL A 37 -20.96 13.70 32.24
C VAL A 37 -21.82 12.45 32.48
N GLN A 38 -22.65 12.41 33.55
CA GLN A 38 -23.45 11.22 33.86
C GLN A 38 -24.79 11.13 33.12
N LYS A 39 -25.26 12.18 32.45
CA LYS A 39 -26.56 12.19 31.77
C LYS A 39 -26.44 11.90 30.26
N SER A 40 -25.21 11.91 29.70
CA SER A 40 -24.94 11.62 28.29
C SER A 40 -24.50 10.17 28.00
N ALA A 41 -24.47 9.32 29.04
CA ALA A 41 -24.00 7.93 28.93
C ALA A 41 -25.12 6.92 28.66
N LYS A 42 -26.19 7.33 27.95
CA LYS A 42 -27.26 6.41 27.57
C LYS A 42 -27.76 6.71 26.16
N THR A 43 -26.92 6.53 25.18
CA THR A 43 -27.20 6.11 23.79
C THR A 43 -25.88 6.18 23.02
N SER A 44 -24.98 5.21 23.23
CA SER A 44 -24.01 4.86 22.19
C SER A 44 -24.75 4.00 21.19
N PRO A 45 -24.71 4.34 19.91
CA PRO A 45 -24.85 3.32 18.89
C PRO A 45 -23.67 2.36 19.10
N THR A 46 -23.97 1.11 19.35
CA THR A 46 -23.05 0.01 19.15
C THR A 46 -22.56 0.15 17.71
N ASP A 47 -21.38 0.75 17.52
CA ASP A 47 -20.60 0.47 16.34
C ASP A 47 -20.36 -1.03 16.40
N GLU A 48 -21.20 -1.73 15.67
CA GLU A 48 -20.99 -3.10 15.29
C GLU A 48 -19.60 -3.14 14.68
N VAL A 49 -18.64 -3.58 15.46
CA VAL A 49 -17.36 -4.08 14.96
C VAL A 49 -17.75 -5.21 14.04
N THR A 50 -18.00 -4.83 12.78
CA THR A 50 -18.21 -5.77 11.70
C THR A 50 -17.07 -6.75 11.77
N SER A 51 -17.46 -8.01 12.00
CA SER A 51 -16.64 -9.22 11.98
C SER A 51 -15.38 -9.02 11.15
N ASP A 52 -14.22 -9.28 11.73
CA ASP A 52 -12.96 -9.47 11.01
C ASP A 52 -13.22 -10.49 9.89
N LYS A 53 -13.67 -10.00 8.75
CA LYS A 53 -13.60 -10.76 7.51
C LYS A 53 -12.12 -11.02 7.33
N ALA A 54 -11.70 -12.26 7.53
CA ALA A 54 -10.32 -12.66 7.38
C ALA A 54 -9.78 -12.01 6.10
N LEU A 55 -8.78 -11.13 6.27
CA LEU A 55 -8.25 -10.36 5.15
C LEU A 55 -7.79 -11.32 4.09
N GLU A 56 -8.30 -11.11 2.89
CA GLU A 56 -8.02 -11.99 1.77
C GLU A 56 -6.53 -11.96 1.45
N THR A 57 -5.89 -13.14 1.52
CA THR A 57 -4.47 -13.28 1.24
C THR A 57 -4.27 -13.66 -0.22
N LEU A 58 -3.42 -12.93 -0.93
CA LEU A 58 -3.07 -13.21 -2.33
C LEU A 58 -1.98 -14.28 -2.37
N ILE A 59 -2.33 -15.49 -2.81
CA ILE A 59 -1.42 -16.64 -2.83
C ILE A 59 -1.06 -17.04 -4.26
N ILE A 60 0.24 -17.24 -4.49
CA ILE A 60 0.77 -17.89 -5.69
C ILE A 60 1.27 -19.28 -5.28
N GLY A 61 0.71 -20.32 -5.86
CA GLY A 61 1.04 -21.72 -5.55
C GLY A 61 -0.01 -22.43 -4.70
N ASP A 62 0.39 -23.52 -4.09
CA ASP A 62 -0.48 -24.34 -3.24
C ASP A 62 -0.59 -23.72 -1.82
N PRO A 63 -1.80 -23.33 -1.35
CA PRO A 63 -1.97 -22.75 -0.02
C PRO A 63 -1.49 -23.64 1.12
N SER A 64 -1.43 -24.96 0.91
CA SER A 64 -0.97 -25.94 1.90
C SER A 64 0.55 -26.15 1.93
N ALA A 65 1.31 -25.48 1.02
CA ALA A 65 2.77 -25.63 0.97
C ALA A 65 3.42 -25.22 2.31
N ARG A 66 4.43 -26.02 2.72
CA ARG A 66 5.08 -25.88 4.03
C ARG A 66 5.85 -24.58 4.20
N VAL A 67 6.49 -24.11 3.14
CA VAL A 67 7.32 -22.90 3.17
C VAL A 67 6.50 -21.73 2.64
N THR A 68 6.45 -20.64 3.39
CA THR A 68 5.83 -19.39 2.97
C THR A 68 6.91 -18.36 2.65
N ILE A 69 6.84 -17.80 1.44
CA ILE A 69 7.61 -16.65 1.00
C ILE A 69 6.63 -15.47 1.02
N VAL A 70 6.79 -14.51 1.93
CA VAL A 70 6.03 -13.25 1.87
C VAL A 70 6.81 -12.29 1.01
N GLU A 71 6.18 -11.76 -0.04
CA GLU A 71 6.76 -10.76 -0.94
C GLU A 71 5.98 -9.46 -0.83
N TYR A 72 6.64 -8.40 -0.36
CA TYR A 72 6.13 -7.03 -0.39
C TYR A 72 6.64 -6.33 -1.64
N ALA A 73 5.73 -5.86 -2.49
CA ALA A 73 6.10 -5.28 -3.78
C ALA A 73 5.18 -4.13 -4.21
N ASP A 74 5.74 -3.29 -5.09
CA ASP A 74 5.02 -2.30 -5.89
C ASP A 74 5.27 -2.61 -7.38
N PHE A 75 4.22 -2.65 -8.20
CA PHE A 75 4.35 -2.90 -9.64
C PHE A 75 5.20 -1.85 -10.36
N LYS A 76 5.27 -0.63 -9.81
CA LYS A 76 6.09 0.47 -10.32
C LYS A 76 7.56 0.38 -9.89
N CYS A 77 7.91 -0.54 -8.99
CA CYS A 77 9.27 -0.68 -8.50
C CYS A 77 10.16 -1.40 -9.54
N PRO A 78 11.25 -0.78 -10.04
CA PRO A 78 12.16 -1.43 -10.99
C PRO A 78 12.81 -2.69 -10.43
N ASN A 79 13.18 -2.68 -9.13
CA ASN A 79 13.79 -3.82 -8.46
C ASN A 79 12.80 -4.97 -8.27
N CYS A 80 11.49 -4.69 -8.02
CA CYS A 80 10.45 -5.72 -7.97
C CYS A 80 10.27 -6.37 -9.34
N ASN A 81 10.24 -5.56 -10.40
CA ASN A 81 10.19 -6.07 -11.77
C ASN A 81 11.39 -6.94 -12.11
N LYS A 82 12.61 -6.51 -11.75
CA LYS A 82 13.82 -7.29 -11.90
C LYS A 82 13.77 -8.60 -11.11
N PHE A 83 13.34 -8.54 -9.85
CA PHE A 83 13.15 -9.73 -9.02
C PHE A 83 12.17 -10.71 -9.68
N HIS A 84 10.98 -10.25 -10.06
CA HIS A 84 9.97 -11.08 -10.71
C HIS A 84 10.52 -11.80 -11.96
N GLN A 85 11.25 -11.10 -12.84
CA GLN A 85 11.76 -11.65 -14.09
C GLN A 85 12.95 -12.58 -13.91
N GLN A 86 13.89 -12.25 -13.02
CA GLN A 86 15.17 -12.94 -12.92
C GLN A 86 15.21 -14.00 -11.81
N VAL A 87 14.42 -13.83 -10.77
CA VAL A 87 14.40 -14.70 -9.59
C VAL A 87 13.04 -15.37 -9.44
N GLY A 88 11.96 -14.60 -9.45
CA GLY A 88 10.61 -15.09 -9.20
C GLY A 88 10.18 -16.22 -10.13
N LYS A 89 10.50 -16.12 -11.44
CA LYS A 89 10.20 -17.18 -12.43
C LYS A 89 10.91 -18.48 -12.10
N GLN A 90 12.18 -18.42 -11.68
CA GLN A 90 12.93 -19.61 -11.30
C GLN A 90 12.42 -20.20 -9.98
N LEU A 91 12.10 -19.35 -8.99
CA LEU A 91 11.48 -19.79 -7.73
C LEU A 91 10.14 -20.48 -7.99
N ARG A 92 9.34 -19.94 -8.93
CA ARG A 92 8.07 -20.55 -9.32
C ARG A 92 8.27 -21.96 -9.83
N THR A 93 9.14 -22.15 -10.82
CA THR A 93 9.40 -23.45 -11.42
C THR A 93 9.96 -24.47 -10.42
N ASP A 94 10.92 -24.07 -9.58
CA ASP A 94 11.67 -25.01 -8.75
C ASP A 94 10.97 -25.32 -7.40
N PHE A 95 10.13 -24.41 -6.90
CA PHE A 95 9.53 -24.57 -5.58
C PHE A 95 8.00 -24.45 -5.57
N ILE A 96 7.43 -23.47 -6.28
CA ILE A 96 6.00 -23.17 -6.19
C ILE A 96 5.18 -24.19 -6.99
N ASP A 97 5.53 -24.44 -8.24
CA ASP A 97 4.85 -25.39 -9.11
C ASP A 97 5.00 -26.84 -8.59
N ARG A 98 6.05 -27.08 -7.82
CA ARG A 98 6.30 -28.35 -7.14
C ARG A 98 5.62 -28.46 -5.77
N LYS A 99 4.83 -27.45 -5.38
CA LYS A 99 4.11 -27.39 -4.09
C LYS A 99 5.01 -27.42 -2.85
N LEU A 100 6.29 -27.09 -2.99
CA LEU A 100 7.27 -27.05 -1.89
C LEU A 100 7.16 -25.76 -1.11
N ALA A 101 6.85 -24.66 -1.80
CA ALA A 101 6.65 -23.35 -1.22
C ALA A 101 5.44 -22.65 -1.86
N LYS A 102 4.95 -21.59 -1.20
CA LYS A 102 3.97 -20.64 -1.72
C LYS A 102 4.48 -19.23 -1.58
N ILE A 103 4.01 -18.32 -2.43
CA ILE A 103 4.24 -16.89 -2.27
C ILE A 103 2.95 -16.25 -1.74
N GLU A 104 3.05 -15.54 -0.63
CA GLU A 104 2.06 -14.62 -0.13
C GLU A 104 2.44 -13.22 -0.62
N PHE A 105 1.72 -12.73 -1.61
CA PHE A 105 1.98 -11.43 -2.22
C PHE A 105 1.24 -10.32 -1.47
N ARG A 106 1.96 -9.26 -1.12
CA ARG A 106 1.44 -8.09 -0.42
C ARG A 106 1.77 -6.81 -1.16
N ASN A 107 0.75 -6.03 -1.42
CA ASN A 107 0.89 -4.77 -2.15
C ASN A 107 1.30 -3.64 -1.22
N ILE A 108 2.39 -2.94 -1.55
CA ILE A 108 2.75 -1.69 -0.88
C ILE A 108 2.94 -0.56 -1.90
N PRO A 109 1.83 0.03 -2.39
CA PRO A 109 1.83 1.05 -3.44
C PRO A 109 2.27 2.41 -2.89
N PHE A 110 3.56 2.77 -3.06
CA PHE A 110 4.12 4.01 -2.52
C PHE A 110 4.90 4.84 -3.54
N ILE A 111 5.20 4.30 -4.74
CA ILE A 111 6.09 4.95 -5.71
C ILE A 111 5.38 6.07 -6.46
N ALA A 112 4.18 5.80 -7.01
CA ALA A 112 3.43 6.77 -7.81
C ALA A 112 1.94 6.65 -7.58
N SER A 113 1.17 7.63 -8.07
CA SER A 113 -0.29 7.67 -7.89
C SER A 113 -1.02 6.49 -8.53
N ASP A 114 -0.45 5.90 -9.59
CA ASP A 114 -0.97 4.73 -10.29
C ASP A 114 -0.55 3.38 -9.66
N SER A 115 0.33 3.39 -8.64
CA SER A 115 0.65 2.20 -7.86
C SER A 115 -0.57 1.65 -7.11
N ARG A 116 -1.39 2.54 -6.53
CA ARG A 116 -2.56 2.09 -5.75
C ARG A 116 -3.63 1.42 -6.59
N PRO A 117 -4.10 1.97 -7.71
CA PRO A 117 -5.03 1.27 -8.60
C PRO A 117 -4.49 -0.09 -9.08
N ALA A 118 -3.19 -0.19 -9.38
CA ALA A 118 -2.56 -1.46 -9.75
C ALA A 118 -2.61 -2.49 -8.62
N ALA A 119 -2.37 -2.05 -7.37
CA ALA A 119 -2.49 -2.87 -6.17
C ALA A 119 -3.93 -3.34 -5.91
N GLU A 120 -4.91 -2.44 -5.96
CA GLU A 120 -6.33 -2.78 -5.81
C GLU A 120 -6.79 -3.76 -6.90
N GLY A 121 -6.24 -3.62 -8.11
CA GLY A 121 -6.48 -4.52 -9.24
C GLY A 121 -6.11 -5.98 -8.96
N THR A 122 -5.12 -6.26 -8.09
CA THR A 122 -4.79 -7.64 -7.71
C THR A 122 -5.94 -8.33 -6.99
N TYR A 123 -6.60 -7.60 -6.10
CA TYR A 123 -7.76 -8.10 -5.35
C TYR A 123 -9.01 -8.18 -6.24
N CYS A 124 -9.20 -7.20 -7.15
CA CYS A 124 -10.25 -7.29 -8.17
C CYS A 124 -10.08 -8.52 -9.08
N ALA A 125 -8.83 -8.85 -9.40
CA ALA A 125 -8.50 -10.05 -10.16
C ALA A 125 -8.70 -11.33 -9.33
N ASN A 126 -8.45 -11.27 -8.02
CA ASN A 126 -8.67 -12.39 -7.12
C ASN A 126 -10.17 -12.71 -6.94
N ASP A 127 -11.06 -11.72 -6.93
CA ASP A 127 -12.51 -11.92 -7.00
C ASP A 127 -12.92 -12.82 -8.18
N GLN A 128 -12.18 -12.71 -9.28
CA GLN A 128 -12.38 -13.51 -10.50
C GLN A 128 -11.49 -14.77 -10.54
N LYS A 129 -10.77 -15.10 -9.46
CA LYS A 129 -9.80 -16.22 -9.36
C LYS A 129 -8.69 -16.16 -10.42
N LYS A 130 -8.30 -14.94 -10.79
CA LYS A 130 -7.29 -14.66 -11.82
C LYS A 130 -6.18 -13.72 -11.32
N PHE A 131 -5.95 -13.72 -10.00
CA PHE A 131 -4.90 -12.90 -9.39
C PHE A 131 -3.54 -13.15 -10.05
N VAL A 132 -3.10 -14.40 -10.17
CA VAL A 132 -1.77 -14.76 -10.70
C VAL A 132 -1.61 -14.26 -12.14
N GLN A 133 -2.63 -14.43 -12.97
CA GLN A 133 -2.60 -14.00 -14.37
C GLN A 133 -2.49 -12.47 -14.49
N TYR A 134 -3.23 -11.73 -13.68
CA TYR A 134 -3.15 -10.27 -13.64
C TYR A 134 -1.79 -9.79 -13.12
N HIS A 135 -1.34 -10.32 -12.00
CA HIS A 135 -0.04 -10.04 -11.39
C HIS A 135 1.09 -10.19 -12.40
N ASP A 136 1.16 -11.35 -13.05
CA ASP A 136 2.21 -11.65 -14.03
C ASP A 136 2.13 -10.71 -15.25
N LYS A 137 0.91 -10.40 -15.70
CA LYS A 137 0.68 -9.52 -16.85
C LYS A 137 1.14 -8.09 -16.57
N VAL A 138 0.86 -7.54 -15.38
CA VAL A 138 1.29 -6.18 -15.02
C VAL A 138 2.82 -6.10 -14.91
N PHE A 139 3.47 -7.06 -14.23
CA PHE A 139 4.94 -7.11 -14.17
C PHE A 139 5.57 -7.30 -15.54
N GLU A 140 5.01 -8.17 -16.40
CA GLU A 140 5.50 -8.36 -17.75
C GLU A 140 5.40 -7.10 -18.60
N PHE A 141 4.26 -6.38 -18.50
CA PHE A 141 4.05 -5.11 -19.19
C PHE A 141 5.09 -4.07 -18.78
N MET A 142 5.29 -3.86 -17.49
CA MET A 142 6.26 -2.90 -16.97
C MET A 142 7.69 -3.27 -17.37
N TRP A 143 8.04 -4.56 -17.26
CA TRP A 143 9.36 -5.04 -17.67
C TRP A 143 9.62 -4.84 -19.15
N THR A 144 8.72 -5.32 -20.00
CA THR A 144 8.94 -5.37 -21.47
C THR A 144 8.98 -3.97 -22.07
N ASN A 145 8.14 -3.06 -21.60
CA ASN A 145 8.03 -1.74 -22.22
C ASN A 145 8.97 -0.69 -21.60
N TYR A 146 9.46 -0.91 -20.37
CA TYR A 146 10.22 0.11 -19.65
C TYR A 146 11.52 -0.43 -19.05
N TYR A 147 11.46 -1.30 -18.06
CA TYR A 147 12.63 -1.60 -17.21
C TYR A 147 13.70 -2.46 -17.88
N ARG A 148 13.34 -3.30 -18.82
CA ARG A 148 14.31 -4.08 -19.60
C ARG A 148 15.25 -3.21 -20.45
N GLN A 149 14.82 -2.00 -20.79
CA GLN A 149 15.54 -1.07 -21.66
C GLN A 149 16.17 0.10 -20.88
N ASP A 150 16.31 -0.03 -19.56
CA ASP A 150 16.76 1.03 -18.64
C ASP A 150 15.97 2.35 -18.78
N ASN A 151 14.74 2.27 -19.29
CA ASN A 151 13.82 3.39 -19.41
C ASN A 151 12.92 3.44 -18.15
N SER A 152 13.49 3.95 -17.06
CA SER A 152 12.73 4.03 -15.81
C SER A 152 11.61 5.06 -15.93
N LYS A 153 10.39 4.58 -15.75
CA LYS A 153 9.13 5.33 -15.76
C LYS A 153 8.37 5.15 -14.44
N GLU A 154 9.10 4.94 -13.37
CA GLU A 154 8.51 4.63 -12.06
C GLU A 154 7.62 5.73 -11.52
N PHE A 155 7.91 7.01 -11.83
CA PHE A 155 7.12 8.15 -11.37
C PHE A 155 6.08 8.65 -12.40
N ASP A 156 6.11 8.14 -13.63
CA ASP A 156 5.14 8.51 -14.68
C ASP A 156 3.81 7.76 -14.45
N ASN A 157 2.68 8.42 -14.73
CA ASN A 157 1.36 7.78 -14.65
C ASN A 157 1.13 6.85 -15.87
N ILE A 158 1.56 5.59 -15.77
CA ILE A 158 1.55 4.58 -16.83
C ILE A 158 0.44 3.53 -16.60
N LEU A 159 0.28 3.10 -15.35
CA LEU A 159 -0.71 2.10 -14.97
C LEU A 159 -2.07 2.77 -14.70
N THR A 160 -2.55 3.55 -15.69
CA THR A 160 -3.88 4.17 -15.61
C THR A 160 -4.98 3.11 -15.51
N VAL A 161 -6.17 3.48 -15.02
CA VAL A 161 -7.30 2.55 -14.89
C VAL A 161 -7.63 1.90 -16.23
N GLU A 162 -7.53 2.65 -17.34
CA GLU A 162 -7.74 2.14 -18.69
C GLU A 162 -6.70 1.09 -19.05
N LYS A 163 -5.40 1.36 -18.77
CA LYS A 163 -4.33 0.41 -19.03
C LYS A 163 -4.45 -0.84 -18.17
N LEU A 164 -4.77 -0.69 -16.88
CA LEU A 164 -5.00 -1.82 -15.98
C LEU A 164 -6.19 -2.68 -16.43
N THR A 165 -7.26 -2.04 -16.94
CA THR A 165 -8.44 -2.74 -17.49
C THR A 165 -8.09 -3.48 -18.78
N GLU A 166 -7.23 -2.92 -19.63
CA GLU A 166 -6.71 -3.59 -20.83
C GLU A 166 -5.90 -4.84 -20.45
N LEU A 167 -4.92 -4.68 -19.55
CA LEU A 167 -4.08 -5.78 -19.05
C LEU A 167 -4.90 -6.87 -18.34
N ALA A 168 -5.94 -6.49 -17.59
CA ALA A 168 -6.87 -7.43 -17.00
C ALA A 168 -7.59 -8.27 -18.06
N GLY A 169 -8.06 -7.63 -19.15
CA GLY A 169 -8.65 -8.32 -20.29
C GLY A 169 -7.68 -9.30 -20.96
N GLU A 170 -6.42 -8.89 -21.17
CA GLU A 170 -5.37 -9.75 -21.69
C GLU A 170 -5.04 -10.93 -20.75
N ALA A 171 -5.19 -10.75 -19.44
CA ALA A 171 -5.09 -11.80 -18.44
C ALA A 171 -6.34 -12.70 -18.35
N GLY A 172 -7.36 -12.43 -19.20
CA GLY A 172 -8.59 -13.23 -19.31
C GLY A 172 -9.66 -12.87 -18.28
N LEU A 173 -9.60 -11.68 -17.65
CA LEU A 173 -10.62 -11.18 -16.73
C LEU A 173 -11.80 -10.56 -17.51
N ASP A 174 -12.97 -10.55 -16.87
CA ASP A 174 -14.06 -9.69 -17.27
C ASP A 174 -13.69 -8.21 -17.00
N LYS A 175 -13.50 -7.44 -18.07
CA LYS A 175 -13.08 -6.03 -18.03
C LYS A 175 -14.11 -5.13 -17.35
N THR A 176 -15.39 -5.41 -17.53
CA THR A 176 -16.47 -4.61 -16.96
C THR A 176 -16.50 -4.79 -15.44
N ALA A 177 -16.48 -6.03 -14.95
CA ALA A 177 -16.43 -6.34 -13.53
C ALA A 177 -15.14 -5.80 -12.88
N PHE A 178 -14.00 -5.92 -13.55
CA PHE A 178 -12.73 -5.39 -13.07
C PHE A 178 -12.75 -3.86 -12.92
N ASN A 179 -13.21 -3.16 -13.96
CA ASN A 179 -13.31 -1.69 -13.94
C ASN A 179 -14.29 -1.20 -12.86
N GLN A 180 -15.45 -1.85 -12.71
CA GLN A 180 -16.41 -1.53 -11.65
C GLN A 180 -15.80 -1.72 -10.25
N CYS A 181 -15.02 -2.79 -10.05
CA CYS A 181 -14.33 -3.07 -8.80
C CYS A 181 -13.35 -1.93 -8.46
N LEU A 182 -12.53 -1.48 -9.42
CA LEU A 182 -11.62 -0.35 -9.22
C LEU A 182 -12.38 0.97 -8.98
N ALA A 183 -13.41 1.26 -9.78
CA ALA A 183 -14.17 2.51 -9.69
C ALA A 183 -14.87 2.68 -8.33
N THR A 184 -15.25 1.58 -7.69
CA THR A 184 -15.87 1.58 -6.36
C THR A 184 -14.87 1.48 -5.21
N ALA A 185 -13.56 1.42 -5.51
CA ALA A 185 -12.49 1.20 -4.52
C ALA A 185 -12.79 0.00 -3.58
N LYS A 186 -13.39 -1.08 -4.15
CA LYS A 186 -13.89 -2.23 -3.39
C LYS A 186 -12.85 -2.83 -2.44
N HIS A 187 -11.59 -2.84 -2.85
CA HIS A 187 -10.49 -3.45 -2.10
C HIS A 187 -9.51 -2.43 -1.51
N LYS A 188 -9.95 -1.17 -1.32
CA LYS A 188 -9.14 -0.16 -0.64
C LYS A 188 -8.66 -0.65 0.73
N SER A 189 -9.53 -1.23 1.53
CA SER A 189 -9.19 -1.75 2.87
C SER A 189 -8.21 -2.92 2.83
N SER A 190 -8.23 -3.75 1.80
CA SER A 190 -7.28 -4.85 1.63
C SER A 190 -5.86 -4.32 1.40
N VAL A 191 -5.70 -3.32 0.53
CA VAL A 191 -4.41 -2.66 0.31
C VAL A 191 -3.95 -1.88 1.55
N ASP A 192 -4.86 -1.21 2.26
CA ASP A 192 -4.53 -0.51 3.51
C ASP A 192 -4.04 -1.51 4.59
N SER A 193 -4.59 -2.73 4.59
CA SER A 193 -4.12 -3.80 5.47
C SER A 193 -2.73 -4.32 5.09
N ASP A 194 -2.44 -4.46 3.80
CA ASP A 194 -1.10 -4.82 3.34
C ASP A 194 -0.07 -3.77 3.79
N LEU A 195 -0.40 -2.48 3.67
CA LEU A 195 0.45 -1.38 4.16
C LEU A 195 0.68 -1.47 5.66
N LYS A 196 -0.40 -1.66 6.44
CA LYS A 196 -0.28 -1.82 7.90
C LYS A 196 0.58 -3.03 8.27
N LYS A 197 0.42 -4.15 7.54
CA LYS A 197 1.23 -5.36 7.78
C LYS A 197 2.69 -5.13 7.43
N SER A 198 2.98 -4.38 6.36
CA SER A 198 4.35 -4.04 5.99
C SER A 198 5.07 -3.22 7.08
N GLU A 199 4.37 -2.28 7.71
CA GLU A 199 4.90 -1.51 8.86
C GLU A 199 5.24 -2.43 10.04
N GLN A 200 4.34 -3.37 10.37
CA GLN A 200 4.54 -4.36 11.44
C GLN A 200 5.72 -5.27 11.17
N ASP A 201 5.96 -5.63 9.91
CA ASP A 201 7.05 -6.51 9.49
C ASP A 201 8.37 -5.73 9.26
N GLY A 202 8.38 -4.42 9.51
CA GLY A 202 9.57 -3.57 9.39
C GLY A 202 10.05 -3.36 7.96
N VAL A 203 9.13 -3.37 6.99
CA VAL A 203 9.44 -3.16 5.57
C VAL A 203 9.85 -1.71 5.33
N THR A 204 11.05 -1.49 4.80
CA THR A 204 11.60 -0.17 4.50
C THR A 204 11.82 0.09 3.01
N GLY A 205 11.49 -0.86 2.15
CA GLY A 205 11.64 -0.75 0.69
C GLY A 205 11.20 -2.02 -0.01
N THR A 206 11.19 -2.02 -1.33
CA THR A 206 10.73 -3.14 -2.17
C THR A 206 11.78 -3.58 -3.21
N PRO A 207 11.81 -4.86 -3.59
CA PRO A 207 11.06 -5.95 -2.97
C PRO A 207 11.57 -6.24 -1.56
N HIS A 208 10.65 -6.57 -0.62
CA HIS A 208 11.04 -7.09 0.67
C HIS A 208 10.51 -8.52 0.80
N ILE A 209 11.42 -9.45 1.10
CA ILE A 209 11.12 -10.88 1.10
C ILE A 209 11.29 -11.43 2.52
N ILE A 210 10.31 -12.21 2.98
CA ILE A 210 10.36 -12.93 4.26
C ILE A 210 10.13 -14.41 3.97
N ILE A 211 11.03 -15.28 4.45
CA ILE A 211 10.90 -16.74 4.32
C ILE A 211 10.66 -17.35 5.70
N ASN A 212 9.49 -17.96 5.90
CA ASN A 212 9.09 -18.55 7.20
C ASN A 212 9.38 -17.60 8.38
N GLY A 213 8.99 -16.32 8.26
CA GLY A 213 9.13 -15.29 9.29
C GLY A 213 10.54 -14.67 9.41
N LYS A 214 11.50 -15.05 8.56
CA LYS A 214 12.83 -14.46 8.54
C LYS A 214 13.03 -13.56 7.33
N ALA A 215 13.29 -12.26 7.56
CA ALA A 215 13.54 -11.30 6.50
C ALA A 215 14.86 -11.64 5.75
N VAL A 216 14.80 -11.55 4.42
CA VAL A 216 15.98 -11.67 3.54
C VAL A 216 16.46 -10.27 3.21
N VAL A 217 17.65 -9.93 3.71
CA VAL A 217 18.19 -8.57 3.61
C VAL A 217 18.72 -8.29 2.20
N GLY A 218 18.17 -7.25 1.56
CA GLY A 218 18.62 -6.75 0.26
C GLY A 218 18.28 -7.68 -0.92
N PRO A 219 18.55 -7.23 -2.15
CA PRO A 219 18.36 -8.05 -3.34
C PRO A 219 19.38 -9.20 -3.36
N GLN A 220 18.88 -10.42 -3.51
CA GLN A 220 19.69 -11.64 -3.54
C GLN A 220 19.63 -12.30 -4.92
N SER A 221 20.66 -13.11 -5.22
CA SER A 221 20.63 -13.97 -6.40
C SER A 221 19.66 -15.14 -6.22
N TYR A 222 19.22 -15.73 -7.32
CA TYR A 222 18.41 -16.95 -7.28
C TYR A 222 19.09 -18.07 -6.43
N SER A 223 20.40 -18.26 -6.58
CA SER A 223 21.14 -19.29 -5.82
C SER A 223 21.06 -19.08 -4.30
N ALA A 224 21.09 -17.82 -3.83
CA ALA A 224 20.91 -17.51 -2.43
C ALA A 224 19.51 -17.86 -1.93
N TYR A 225 18.46 -17.46 -2.68
CA TYR A 225 17.08 -17.83 -2.36
C TYR A 225 16.87 -19.35 -2.35
N LYS A 226 17.42 -20.05 -3.35
CA LYS A 226 17.38 -21.52 -3.42
C LYS A 226 17.95 -22.15 -2.14
N THR A 227 19.14 -21.71 -1.72
CA THR A 227 19.76 -22.21 -0.48
C THR A 227 18.86 -21.96 0.75
N LEU A 228 18.29 -20.76 0.89
CA LEU A 228 17.41 -20.43 2.01
C LEU A 228 16.14 -21.30 2.02
N LEU A 229 15.55 -21.55 0.85
CA LEU A 229 14.37 -22.41 0.73
C LEU A 229 14.68 -23.88 1.01
N GLU A 230 15.80 -24.39 0.52
CA GLU A 230 16.25 -25.76 0.82
C GLU A 230 16.50 -25.96 2.34
N ILE A 231 17.03 -24.95 3.03
CA ILE A 231 17.15 -24.97 4.49
C ILE A 231 15.77 -24.95 5.16
N ALA A 232 14.85 -24.12 4.68
CA ALA A 232 13.50 -24.00 5.23
C ALA A 232 12.63 -25.28 5.03
N LEU A 233 12.99 -26.12 4.07
CA LEU A 233 12.31 -27.38 3.76
C LEU A 233 12.77 -28.57 4.64
N ARG A 234 13.91 -28.47 5.31
CA ARG A 234 14.43 -29.50 6.21
C ARG A 234 13.68 -29.50 7.55
#